data_25993aa9a7d01dba69877d04b953b8e7
#
_entry.id   25993aa9a7d01dba69877d04b953b8e7
#
_cell.length_a   1.000
_cell.length_b   1.000
_cell.length_c   1.000
_cell.angle_alpha   90.00
_cell.angle_beta   90.00
_cell.angle_gamma   90.00
#
_symmetry.space_group_name_H-M   'P 1'
#
loop_
_entity.id
_entity.type
_entity.pdbx_description
1 polymer ?
#
loop_
_entity_poly.entity_id
_entity_poly.type
_entity_poly.pdbx_seq_one_letter_code
_entity_poly.pdbx_strand_id
1 'polypeptide(L)'
;IVRGGDADGAVAGRDWLAAQLAAGGAQVDQVVAYRRRPPLLDAAARARAAAAAADGSLWLFSSSEAIANLRQCLPHMGWQAARALVTHPRIGAAARAAGFGAVHESQPTLEAVAASIKSLA
;
A
#
# COMPACT_ATOMS: atom_id res chain seq x y z
N ILE A 1 -4.28 14.86 -18.74
CA ILE A 1 -3.55 14.06 -17.73
C ILE A 1 -4.38 12.82 -17.39
N VAL A 2 -3.78 11.64 -17.53
CA VAL A 2 -4.43 10.37 -17.16
C VAL A 2 -4.07 10.06 -15.71
N ARG A 3 -5.08 9.77 -14.88
CA ARG A 3 -4.92 9.58 -13.42
C ARG A 3 -5.70 8.38 -12.89
N GLY A 4 -5.31 7.92 -11.71
CA GLY A 4 -6.13 7.02 -10.92
C GLY A 4 -7.17 7.79 -10.12
N GLY A 5 -8.33 7.19 -9.91
CA GLY A 5 -9.37 7.66 -9.00
C GLY A 5 -9.36 6.89 -7.69
N ASP A 6 -10.01 7.46 -6.66
CA ASP A 6 -10.36 6.76 -5.43
C ASP A 6 -11.55 5.78 -5.65
N ALA A 7 -12.05 5.21 -4.57
CA ALA A 7 -13.16 4.26 -4.64
C ALA A 7 -14.45 4.87 -5.22
N ASP A 8 -14.68 6.17 -5.02
CA ASP A 8 -15.84 6.91 -5.50
C ASP A 8 -15.65 7.45 -6.93
N GLY A 9 -14.43 7.31 -7.47
CA GLY A 9 -14.06 7.76 -8.81
C GLY A 9 -13.60 9.21 -8.88
N ALA A 10 -13.41 9.87 -7.74
CA ALA A 10 -12.80 11.19 -7.71
C ALA A 10 -11.31 11.09 -8.06
N VAL A 11 -10.78 12.13 -8.71
CA VAL A 11 -9.36 12.19 -9.08
C VAL A 11 -8.50 12.14 -7.83
N ALA A 12 -7.63 11.14 -7.74
CA ALA A 12 -6.70 10.96 -6.62
C ALA A 12 -5.28 11.40 -7.00
N GLY A 13 -4.57 11.96 -6.03
CA GLY A 13 -3.18 12.36 -6.17
C GLY A 13 -2.96 13.87 -6.17
N ARG A 14 -1.71 14.29 -6.38
CA ARG A 14 -1.33 15.70 -6.33
C ARG A 14 -1.75 16.44 -7.59
N ASP A 15 -2.41 17.59 -7.43
CA ASP A 15 -2.84 18.46 -8.54
C ASP A 15 -1.74 19.44 -9.00
N TRP A 16 -0.55 19.35 -8.44
CA TRP A 16 0.55 20.26 -8.71
C TRP A 16 0.85 20.41 -10.21
N LEU A 17 0.95 19.31 -10.96
CA LEU A 17 1.24 19.35 -12.39
C LEU A 17 0.13 20.06 -13.18
N ALA A 18 -1.13 19.73 -12.88
CA ALA A 18 -2.28 20.38 -13.51
C ALA A 18 -2.30 21.88 -13.21
N ALA A 19 -2.03 22.26 -11.97
CA ALA A 19 -1.98 23.66 -11.55
C ALA A 19 -0.83 24.41 -12.23
N GLN A 20 0.37 23.83 -12.35
CA GLN A 20 1.51 24.45 -13.02
C GLN A 20 1.25 24.64 -14.53
N LEU A 21 0.68 23.65 -15.19
CA LEU A 21 0.34 23.74 -16.61
C LEU A 21 -0.75 24.80 -16.86
N ALA A 22 -1.77 24.85 -16.03
CA ALA A 22 -2.83 25.86 -16.12
C ALA A 22 -2.29 27.29 -15.86
N ALA A 23 -1.40 27.46 -14.88
CA ALA A 23 -0.74 28.73 -14.59
C ALA A 23 0.14 29.19 -15.77
N GLY A 24 0.69 28.27 -16.53
CA GLY A 24 1.41 28.54 -17.79
C GLY A 24 0.51 28.80 -19.00
N GLY A 25 -0.82 28.88 -18.81
CA GLY A 25 -1.78 29.17 -19.88
C GLY A 25 -2.27 27.95 -20.66
N ALA A 26 -1.90 26.72 -20.25
CA ALA A 26 -2.38 25.52 -20.91
C ALA A 26 -3.79 25.16 -20.47
N GLN A 27 -4.63 24.70 -21.39
CA GLN A 27 -5.86 24.00 -21.03
C GLN A 27 -5.53 22.60 -20.55
N VAL A 28 -6.00 22.24 -19.35
CA VAL A 28 -5.68 20.96 -18.72
C VAL A 28 -6.93 20.13 -18.53
N ASP A 29 -7.00 19.01 -19.25
CA ASP A 29 -8.05 18.00 -19.06
C ASP A 29 -7.48 16.83 -18.24
N GLN A 30 -8.29 16.32 -17.30
CA GLN A 30 -7.93 15.17 -16.48
C GLN A 30 -8.92 14.03 -16.72
N VAL A 31 -8.39 12.82 -16.91
CA VAL A 31 -9.17 11.62 -17.17
C VAL A 31 -8.84 10.57 -16.11
N VAL A 32 -9.86 10.04 -15.43
CA VAL A 32 -9.72 8.92 -14.51
C VAL A 32 -9.71 7.62 -15.32
N ALA A 33 -8.55 6.94 -15.33
CA ALA A 33 -8.34 5.71 -16.09
C ALA A 33 -8.66 4.44 -15.29
N TYR A 34 -8.58 4.50 -13.95
CA TYR A 34 -8.86 3.38 -13.05
C TYR A 34 -9.25 3.88 -11.67
N ARG A 35 -9.93 3.01 -10.91
CA ARG A 35 -10.30 3.29 -9.51
C ARG A 35 -9.55 2.36 -8.56
N ARG A 36 -9.11 2.90 -7.43
CA ARG A 36 -8.51 2.13 -6.34
C ARG A 36 -9.60 1.77 -5.35
N ARG A 37 -9.76 0.49 -5.09
CA ARG A 37 -10.74 -0.06 -4.14
C ARG A 37 -10.13 -1.18 -3.32
N PRO A 38 -10.60 -1.40 -2.08
CA PRO A 38 -10.28 -2.65 -1.38
C PRO A 38 -10.73 -3.85 -2.22
N PRO A 39 -9.91 -4.92 -2.32
CA PRO A 39 -10.30 -6.14 -3.01
C PRO A 39 -11.40 -6.88 -2.22
N LEU A 40 -12.20 -7.68 -2.93
CA LEU A 40 -13.07 -8.67 -2.31
C LEU A 40 -12.27 -9.95 -2.12
N LEU A 41 -11.94 -10.28 -0.88
CA LEU A 41 -11.22 -11.51 -0.57
C LEU A 41 -12.20 -12.68 -0.43
N ASP A 42 -11.98 -13.74 -1.20
CA ASP A 42 -12.69 -15.00 -1.01
C ASP A 42 -12.20 -15.77 0.23
N ALA A 43 -12.85 -16.90 0.54
CA ALA A 43 -12.49 -17.70 1.71
C ALA A 43 -11.04 -18.20 1.65
N ALA A 44 -10.54 -18.59 0.48
CA ALA A 44 -9.17 -19.07 0.31
C ALA A 44 -8.14 -17.94 0.54
N ALA A 45 -8.39 -16.74 0.02
CA ALA A 45 -7.53 -15.59 0.23
C ALA A 45 -7.49 -15.15 1.70
N ARG A 46 -8.65 -15.18 2.39
CA ARG A 46 -8.75 -14.90 3.84
C ARG A 46 -7.96 -15.92 4.64
N ALA A 47 -8.07 -17.20 4.32
CA ALA A 47 -7.32 -18.28 5.00
C ALA A 47 -5.80 -18.13 4.80
N ARG A 48 -5.33 -17.79 3.59
CA ARG A 48 -3.92 -17.50 3.33
C ARG A 48 -3.42 -16.30 4.13
N ALA A 49 -4.21 -15.23 4.19
CA ALA A 49 -3.85 -14.04 4.97
C ALA A 49 -3.76 -14.36 6.46
N ALA A 50 -4.70 -15.14 7.00
CA ALA A 50 -4.67 -15.58 8.39
C ALA A 50 -3.43 -16.43 8.71
N ALA A 51 -3.10 -17.38 7.85
CA ALA A 51 -1.87 -18.18 8.00
C ALA A 51 -0.62 -17.30 7.96
N ALA A 52 -0.51 -16.43 6.95
CA ALA A 52 0.64 -15.54 6.77
C ALA A 52 0.80 -14.50 7.91
N ALA A 53 -0.27 -14.16 8.61
CA ALA A 53 -0.20 -13.28 9.78
C ALA A 53 0.42 -13.97 11.01
N ALA A 54 0.50 -15.31 11.03
CA ALA A 54 0.93 -16.09 12.19
C ALA A 54 2.15 -17.00 11.94
N ASP A 55 2.48 -17.33 10.70
CA ASP A 55 3.47 -18.35 10.33
C ASP A 55 4.90 -17.79 10.14
N GLY A 56 5.13 -16.51 10.42
CA GLY A 56 6.40 -15.85 10.20
C GLY A 56 6.64 -15.33 8.78
N SER A 57 5.65 -15.41 7.90
CA SER A 57 5.70 -14.80 6.57
C SER A 57 6.03 -13.31 6.64
N LEU A 58 6.73 -12.82 5.62
CA LEU A 58 7.08 -11.41 5.49
C LEU A 58 6.11 -10.71 4.54
N TRP A 59 5.42 -9.70 5.04
CA TRP A 59 4.50 -8.85 4.28
C TRP A 59 5.26 -7.69 3.66
N LEU A 60 5.27 -7.60 2.32
CA LEU A 60 5.90 -6.48 1.62
C LEU A 60 4.84 -5.43 1.24
N PHE A 61 5.05 -4.20 1.69
CA PHE A 61 4.19 -3.06 1.36
C PHE A 61 4.96 -1.93 0.68
N SER A 62 4.45 -1.50 -0.47
CA SER A 62 4.91 -0.32 -1.21
C SER A 62 3.90 0.83 -1.18
N SER A 63 2.82 0.71 -0.38
CA SER A 63 1.74 1.69 -0.29
C SER A 63 1.07 1.64 1.08
N SER A 64 0.85 2.81 1.68
CA SER A 64 0.06 2.94 2.93
C SER A 64 -1.41 2.59 2.68
N GLU A 65 -1.93 2.86 1.49
CA GLU A 65 -3.30 2.52 1.08
C GLU A 65 -3.51 1.01 1.08
N ALA A 66 -2.50 0.23 0.66
CA ALA A 66 -2.58 -1.24 0.70
C ALA A 66 -2.76 -1.76 2.15
N ILE A 67 -2.10 -1.15 3.13
CA ILE A 67 -2.26 -1.51 4.55
C ILE A 67 -3.67 -1.15 5.04
N ALA A 68 -4.18 0.03 4.67
CA ALA A 68 -5.53 0.45 5.03
C ALA A 68 -6.59 -0.49 4.43
N ASN A 69 -6.42 -0.87 3.16
CA ASN A 69 -7.31 -1.83 2.48
C ASN A 69 -7.25 -3.22 3.12
N LEU A 70 -6.06 -3.69 3.48
CA LEU A 70 -5.89 -4.98 4.17
C LEU A 70 -6.64 -4.99 5.49
N ARG A 71 -6.53 -3.94 6.30
CA ARG A 71 -7.28 -3.80 7.55
C ARG A 71 -8.79 -3.76 7.33
N GLN A 72 -9.25 -3.11 6.29
CA GLN A 72 -10.67 -3.04 5.94
C GLN A 72 -11.20 -4.42 5.50
N CYS A 73 -10.42 -5.18 4.74
CA CYS A 73 -10.78 -6.53 4.31
C CYS A 73 -10.78 -7.56 5.46
N LEU A 74 -9.94 -7.35 6.47
CA LEU A 74 -9.69 -8.25 7.59
C LEU A 74 -9.77 -7.50 8.94
N PRO A 75 -10.94 -6.92 9.29
CA PRO A 75 -11.04 -5.98 10.41
C PRO A 75 -10.80 -6.62 11.79
N HIS A 76 -10.93 -7.94 11.92
CA HIS A 76 -10.74 -8.67 13.18
C HIS A 76 -9.40 -9.39 13.27
N MET A 77 -8.52 -9.22 12.27
CA MET A 77 -7.21 -9.86 12.24
C MET A 77 -6.24 -9.17 13.21
N GLY A 78 -5.55 -9.97 14.04
CA GLY A 78 -4.41 -9.51 14.84
C GLY A 78 -3.12 -9.58 14.03
N TRP A 79 -2.31 -8.52 14.07
CA TRP A 79 -1.07 -8.40 13.30
C TRP A 79 0.19 -8.46 14.16
N GLN A 80 0.06 -8.69 15.49
CA GLN A 80 1.16 -8.63 16.44
C GLN A 80 2.27 -9.68 16.19
N ALA A 81 1.91 -10.83 15.61
CA ALA A 81 2.87 -11.85 15.20
C ALA A 81 3.42 -11.65 13.77
N ALA A 82 2.83 -10.76 13.00
CA ALA A 82 3.20 -10.54 11.61
C ALA A 82 4.40 -9.59 11.48
N ARG A 83 5.19 -9.83 10.42
CA ARG A 83 6.36 -9.03 10.07
C ARG A 83 6.10 -8.29 8.76
N ALA A 84 6.45 -7.00 8.70
CA ALA A 84 6.33 -6.19 7.49
C ALA A 84 7.69 -5.69 7.01
N LEU A 85 7.89 -5.67 5.69
CA LEU A 85 8.94 -4.95 5.00
C LEU A 85 8.28 -3.82 4.21
N VAL A 86 8.75 -2.60 4.40
CA VAL A 86 8.16 -1.41 3.78
C VAL A 86 9.20 -0.60 3.02
N THR A 87 8.79 0.08 1.96
CA THR A 87 9.70 0.80 1.07
C THR A 87 9.79 2.30 1.34
N HIS A 88 9.18 2.78 2.41
CA HIS A 88 9.23 4.19 2.81
C HIS A 88 8.86 4.34 4.29
N PRO A 89 9.46 5.29 5.05
CA PRO A 89 9.14 5.52 6.46
C PRO A 89 7.66 5.78 6.75
N ARG A 90 6.96 6.48 5.86
CA ARG A 90 5.50 6.72 5.99
C ARG A 90 4.70 5.43 5.93
N ILE A 91 5.10 4.47 5.10
CA ILE A 91 4.45 3.16 5.02
C ILE A 91 4.76 2.37 6.30
N GLY A 92 5.98 2.49 6.82
CA GLY A 92 6.38 1.91 8.11
C GLY A 92 5.53 2.41 9.27
N ALA A 93 5.27 3.72 9.33
CA ALA A 93 4.37 4.29 10.33
C ALA A 93 2.95 3.72 10.22
N ALA A 94 2.43 3.56 9.00
CA ALA A 94 1.12 2.95 8.76
C ALA A 94 1.08 1.47 9.19
N ALA A 95 2.15 0.69 8.93
CA ALA A 95 2.25 -0.70 9.36
C ALA A 95 2.28 -0.85 10.89
N ARG A 96 3.05 0.00 11.58
CA ARG A 96 3.10 0.04 13.05
C ARG A 96 1.72 0.42 13.63
N ALA A 97 1.08 1.44 13.08
CA ALA A 97 -0.28 1.83 13.48
C ALA A 97 -1.33 0.75 13.21
N ALA A 98 -1.11 -0.08 12.20
CA ALA A 98 -1.95 -1.24 11.91
C ALA A 98 -1.76 -2.42 12.90
N GLY A 99 -0.68 -2.40 13.70
CA GLY A 99 -0.39 -3.40 14.73
C GLY A 99 0.60 -4.48 14.32
N PHE A 100 1.33 -4.34 13.20
CA PHE A 100 2.41 -5.25 12.84
C PHE A 100 3.48 -5.27 13.93
N GLY A 101 3.84 -6.47 14.42
CA GLY A 101 4.76 -6.61 15.53
C GLY A 101 6.21 -6.32 15.21
N ALA A 102 6.62 -6.52 13.95
CA ALA A 102 7.93 -6.14 13.44
C ALA A 102 7.80 -5.42 12.10
N VAL A 103 8.44 -4.26 11.98
CA VAL A 103 8.43 -3.46 10.75
C VAL A 103 9.84 -3.08 10.38
N HIS A 104 10.27 -3.52 9.22
CA HIS A 104 11.58 -3.27 8.62
C HIS A 104 11.44 -2.34 7.43
N GLU A 105 12.41 -1.47 7.22
CA GLU A 105 12.43 -0.52 6.11
C GLU A 105 13.52 -0.87 5.10
N SER A 106 13.24 -0.69 3.82
CA SER A 106 14.16 -0.87 2.71
C SER A 106 14.04 0.31 1.74
N GLN A 107 15.09 0.54 0.97
CA GLN A 107 14.99 1.41 -0.20
C GLN A 107 14.05 0.78 -1.25
N PRO A 108 13.33 1.58 -2.07
CA PRO A 108 12.37 1.09 -3.07
C PRO A 108 13.07 0.60 -4.35
N THR A 109 14.13 -0.18 -4.22
CA THR A 109 14.85 -0.80 -5.34
C THR A 109 14.80 -2.32 -5.22
N LEU A 110 14.87 -3.00 -6.35
CA LEU A 110 14.85 -4.46 -6.39
C LEU A 110 15.99 -5.07 -5.55
N GLU A 111 17.19 -4.52 -5.68
CA GLU A 111 18.37 -5.00 -4.96
C GLU A 111 18.22 -4.84 -3.45
N ALA A 112 17.76 -3.67 -2.99
CA ALA A 112 17.61 -3.41 -1.57
C ALA A 112 16.50 -4.27 -0.95
N VAL A 113 15.38 -4.41 -1.62
CA VAL A 113 14.26 -5.26 -1.17
C VAL A 113 14.70 -6.72 -1.12
N ALA A 114 15.38 -7.24 -2.16
CA ALA A 114 15.86 -8.60 -2.19
C ALA A 114 16.90 -8.87 -1.08
N ALA A 115 17.81 -7.93 -0.83
CA ALA A 115 18.79 -8.04 0.25
C ALA A 115 18.11 -8.06 1.63
N SER A 116 17.10 -7.20 1.83
CA SER A 116 16.33 -7.17 3.08
C SER A 116 15.57 -8.48 3.30
N ILE A 117 14.92 -9.04 2.28
CA ILE A 117 14.22 -10.33 2.37
C ILE A 117 15.21 -11.43 2.78
N LYS A 118 16.37 -11.50 2.16
CA LYS A 118 17.41 -12.50 2.49
C LYS A 118 17.91 -12.36 3.93
N SER A 119 18.10 -11.14 4.42
CA SER A 119 18.57 -10.89 5.78
C SER A 119 17.52 -11.20 6.86
N LEU A 120 16.24 -11.19 6.50
CA LEU A 120 15.12 -11.46 7.40
C LEU A 120 14.59 -12.90 7.30
N ALA A 121 15.18 -13.69 6.42
CA ALA A 121 14.79 -15.08 6.23
C ALA A 121 15.14 -15.97 7.43
#